data_6499ed346ea95daf5641208bce53347e
#
_entry.id   6499ed346ea95daf5641208bce53347e
#
_cell.length_a   1.000
_cell.length_b   1.000
_cell.length_c   1.000
_cell.angle_alpha   90.00
_cell.angle_beta   90.00
_cell.angle_gamma   90.00
#
_symmetry.space_group_name_H-M   'P 1'
#
loop_
_entity.id
_entity.type
_entity.pdbx_description
1 polymer ?
#
loop_
_entity_poly.entity_id
_entity_poly.type
_entity_poly.pdbx_seq_one_letter_code
_entity_poly.pdbx_strand_id
1 'polypeptide(L)'
;RLYRGHRYGIVAANGSGKSTLLKAMRDGKVEGYPEQDKVRTVMVEHSLQGEDGSKPILDFVLGDPKLSHKSKEDVAEALRSVGFDDEKQQTPVGSLSGGWKMKLELARAMLIGADILLLDEPTNHLDVQSVKWLENYLVSNTNVTVLIVSHDSSFLDNVCTEIIHYEHKKLKYYHGNLSAFVKTRPEAKSYYSLAATT
;
A
#
# COMPACT_ATOMS: atom_id res chain seq x y z
N ARG A 1 -5.25 -10.20 15.28
CA ARG A 1 -5.45 -8.83 15.74
C ARG A 1 -4.44 -7.90 15.08
N LEU A 2 -4.91 -6.81 14.49
CA LEU A 2 -4.04 -5.80 13.86
C LEU A 2 -3.64 -4.76 14.91
N TYR A 3 -2.34 -4.44 14.95
CA TYR A 3 -1.79 -3.40 15.82
C TYR A 3 -1.48 -2.15 15.01
N ARG A 4 -1.89 -1.00 15.54
CA ARG A 4 -1.68 0.29 14.88
C ARG A 4 -0.20 0.55 14.60
N GLY A 5 0.10 0.97 13.39
CA GLY A 5 1.46 1.29 12.98
C GLY A 5 2.32 0.11 12.57
N HIS A 6 1.80 -1.11 12.69
CA HIS A 6 2.50 -2.31 12.23
C HIS A 6 2.27 -2.54 10.74
N ARG A 7 3.18 -3.26 10.11
CA ARG A 7 3.14 -3.54 8.68
C ARG A 7 3.08 -5.05 8.46
N TYR A 8 1.99 -5.50 7.87
CA TYR A 8 1.67 -6.92 7.71
C TYR A 8 1.84 -7.33 6.26
N GLY A 9 2.68 -8.33 6.01
CA GLY A 9 2.78 -8.98 4.71
C GLY A 9 1.87 -10.19 4.67
N ILE A 10 0.94 -10.25 3.72
CA ILE A 10 0.06 -11.40 3.53
C ILE A 10 0.73 -12.37 2.56
N VAL A 11 1.03 -13.57 3.04
CA VAL A 11 1.68 -14.61 2.25
C VAL A 11 0.78 -15.84 2.14
N ALA A 12 0.79 -16.45 0.97
CA ALA A 12 0.02 -17.65 0.69
C ALA A 12 0.53 -18.29 -0.61
N ALA A 13 0.14 -19.53 -0.84
CA ALA A 13 0.42 -20.19 -2.12
C ALA A 13 -0.26 -19.44 -3.27
N ASN A 14 0.34 -19.49 -4.46
CA ASN A 14 -0.23 -18.88 -5.67
C ASN A 14 -1.65 -19.43 -5.92
N GLY A 15 -2.56 -18.52 -6.33
CA GLY A 15 -3.94 -18.88 -6.59
C GLY A 15 -4.81 -19.02 -5.34
N SER A 16 -4.30 -18.67 -4.15
CA SER A 16 -5.07 -18.79 -2.90
C SER A 16 -5.99 -17.61 -2.61
N GLY A 17 -6.03 -16.59 -3.49
CA GLY A 17 -6.98 -15.49 -3.36
C GLY A 17 -6.52 -14.32 -2.49
N LYS A 18 -5.22 -14.03 -2.44
CA LYS A 18 -4.66 -12.92 -1.64
C LYS A 18 -5.28 -11.57 -2.00
N SER A 19 -5.37 -11.25 -3.30
CA SER A 19 -5.98 -10.00 -3.76
C SER A 19 -7.47 -9.95 -3.47
N THR A 20 -8.17 -11.07 -3.56
CA THR A 20 -9.57 -11.20 -3.19
C THR A 20 -9.76 -10.93 -1.70
N LEU A 21 -8.84 -11.43 -0.86
CA LEU A 21 -8.86 -11.17 0.58
C LEU A 21 -8.70 -9.67 0.87
N LEU A 22 -7.78 -8.97 0.21
CA LEU A 22 -7.63 -7.52 0.37
C LEU A 22 -8.92 -6.78 -0.01
N LYS A 23 -9.54 -7.14 -1.12
CA LYS A 23 -10.80 -6.53 -1.54
C LYS A 23 -11.93 -6.78 -0.54
N ALA A 24 -11.99 -7.98 0.03
CA ALA A 24 -12.96 -8.29 1.08
C ALA A 24 -12.73 -7.45 2.35
N MET A 25 -11.47 -7.22 2.70
CA MET A 25 -11.10 -6.32 3.82
C MET A 25 -11.53 -4.88 3.53
N ARG A 26 -11.26 -4.39 2.31
CA ARG A 26 -11.69 -3.06 1.88
C ARG A 26 -13.20 -2.87 2.02
N ASP A 27 -13.97 -3.88 1.66
CA ASP A 27 -15.42 -3.86 1.65
C ASP A 27 -16.05 -4.23 3.01
N GLY A 28 -15.20 -4.47 4.03
CA GLY A 28 -15.67 -4.81 5.38
C GLY A 28 -16.32 -6.18 5.50
N LYS A 29 -16.02 -7.10 4.58
CA LYS A 29 -16.63 -8.44 4.51
C LYS A 29 -15.87 -9.52 5.26
N VAL A 30 -14.74 -9.19 5.88
CA VAL A 30 -13.94 -10.15 6.64
C VAL A 30 -14.39 -10.12 8.10
N GLU A 31 -14.76 -11.30 8.61
CA GLU A 31 -15.16 -11.44 10.01
C GLU A 31 -14.02 -11.02 10.95
N GLY A 32 -14.36 -10.23 11.97
CA GLY A 32 -13.38 -9.70 12.90
C GLY A 32 -12.61 -8.49 12.43
N TYR A 33 -12.83 -8.04 11.18
CA TYR A 33 -12.24 -6.80 10.68
C TYR A 33 -12.96 -5.59 11.30
N PRO A 34 -12.22 -4.49 11.64
CA PRO A 34 -12.84 -3.32 12.24
C PRO A 34 -13.95 -2.71 11.36
N GLU A 35 -14.99 -2.20 11.99
CA GLU A 35 -16.10 -1.53 11.30
C GLU A 35 -15.59 -0.27 10.57
N GLN A 36 -16.12 -0.02 9.36
CA GLN A 36 -15.70 1.10 8.49
C GLN A 36 -15.97 2.48 9.10
N ASP A 37 -16.91 2.60 10.03
CA ASP A 37 -17.20 3.84 10.72
C ASP A 37 -16.18 4.14 11.84
N LYS A 38 -15.52 3.13 12.36
CA LYS A 38 -14.50 3.26 13.42
C LYS A 38 -13.10 3.36 12.86
N VAL A 39 -12.83 2.69 11.74
CA VAL A 39 -11.50 2.60 11.13
C VAL A 39 -11.65 2.81 9.62
N ARG A 40 -10.93 3.80 9.10
CA ARG A 40 -10.96 4.11 7.67
C ARG A 40 -9.92 3.27 6.93
N THR A 41 -10.38 2.40 6.05
CA THR A 41 -9.54 1.54 5.21
C THR A 41 -9.49 2.09 3.80
N VAL A 42 -8.30 2.29 3.26
CA VAL A 42 -8.09 2.74 1.88
C VAL A 42 -7.22 1.74 1.15
N MET A 43 -7.70 1.27 0.01
CA MET A 43 -6.93 0.37 -0.86
C MET A 43 -6.24 1.18 -1.95
N VAL A 44 -4.93 1.00 -2.07
CA VAL A 44 -4.14 1.59 -3.14
C VAL A 44 -4.04 0.59 -4.28
N GLU A 45 -4.67 0.93 -5.40
CA GLU A 45 -4.66 0.15 -6.63
C GLU A 45 -4.03 0.96 -7.76
N HIS A 46 -3.67 0.29 -8.84
CA HIS A 46 -3.21 0.95 -10.07
C HIS A 46 -4.42 1.54 -10.82
N SER A 47 -5.15 2.45 -10.18
CA SER A 47 -6.49 2.91 -10.59
C SER A 47 -6.52 4.16 -11.46
N LEU A 48 -5.37 4.70 -11.82
CA LEU A 48 -5.29 5.91 -12.67
C LEU A 48 -5.50 5.63 -14.16
N GLN A 49 -5.99 4.45 -14.51
CA GLN A 49 -6.30 4.09 -15.89
C GLN A 49 -7.69 4.60 -16.26
N GLY A 50 -7.77 5.35 -17.36
CA GLY A 50 -9.04 5.83 -17.89
C GLY A 50 -9.44 7.24 -17.44
N GLU A 51 -8.62 7.90 -16.62
CA GLU A 51 -8.84 9.28 -16.23
C GLU A 51 -8.34 10.25 -17.30
N ASP A 52 -8.88 11.48 -17.31
CA ASP A 52 -8.39 12.53 -18.19
C ASP A 52 -6.96 12.91 -17.80
N GLY A 53 -6.00 12.38 -18.53
CA GLY A 53 -4.59 12.59 -18.27
C GLY A 53 -4.08 14.01 -18.50
N SER A 54 -4.88 14.88 -19.11
CA SER A 54 -4.50 16.28 -19.38
C SER A 54 -4.65 17.19 -18.15
N LYS A 55 -5.41 16.75 -17.15
CA LYS A 55 -5.71 17.55 -15.97
C LYS A 55 -4.46 17.74 -15.11
N PRO A 56 -4.18 18.97 -14.60
CA PRO A 56 -3.10 19.17 -13.64
C PRO A 56 -3.27 18.31 -12.40
N ILE A 57 -2.18 17.83 -11.84
CA ILE A 57 -2.19 16.92 -10.69
C ILE A 57 -2.98 17.50 -9.52
N LEU A 58 -2.76 18.77 -9.21
CA LEU A 58 -3.48 19.45 -8.12
C LEU A 58 -4.99 19.44 -8.36
N ASP A 59 -5.42 19.79 -9.56
CA ASP A 59 -6.84 19.82 -9.93
C ASP A 59 -7.45 18.42 -9.91
N PHE A 60 -6.70 17.43 -10.36
CA PHE A 60 -7.12 16.03 -10.32
C PHE A 60 -7.45 15.58 -8.89
N VAL A 61 -6.58 15.90 -7.94
CA VAL A 61 -6.79 15.53 -6.53
C VAL A 61 -7.93 16.34 -5.92
N LEU A 62 -8.00 17.65 -6.21
CA LEU A 62 -9.09 18.51 -5.73
C LEU A 62 -10.46 18.07 -6.24
N GLY A 63 -10.51 17.44 -7.42
CA GLY A 63 -11.75 16.92 -8.00
C GLY A 63 -12.25 15.62 -7.40
N ASP A 64 -11.50 15.00 -6.49
CA ASP A 64 -11.92 13.75 -5.84
C ASP A 64 -13.06 14.04 -4.86
N PRO A 65 -14.25 13.42 -5.03
CA PRO A 65 -15.38 13.64 -4.12
C PRO A 65 -15.06 13.31 -2.66
N LYS A 66 -14.16 12.37 -2.41
CA LYS A 66 -13.74 11.99 -1.05
C LYS A 66 -12.92 13.09 -0.36
N LEU A 67 -12.40 14.04 -1.12
CA LEU A 67 -11.56 15.13 -0.64
C LEU A 67 -12.26 16.50 -0.69
N SER A 68 -13.57 16.52 -0.91
CA SER A 68 -14.35 17.76 -1.01
C SER A 68 -14.29 18.65 0.24
N HIS A 69 -13.99 18.06 1.39
CA HIS A 69 -13.84 18.77 2.67
C HIS A 69 -12.43 19.34 2.89
N LYS A 70 -11.48 19.04 2.01
CA LYS A 70 -10.11 19.53 2.12
C LYS A 70 -9.90 20.81 1.34
N SER A 71 -9.12 21.74 1.93
CA SER A 71 -8.77 22.97 1.24
C SER A 71 -7.70 22.73 0.18
N LYS A 72 -7.60 23.66 -0.77
CA LYS A 72 -6.54 23.64 -1.79
C LYS A 72 -5.15 23.59 -1.15
N GLU A 73 -4.94 24.35 -0.07
CA GLU A 73 -3.65 24.38 0.64
C GLU A 73 -3.34 23.04 1.31
N ASP A 74 -4.31 22.41 1.93
CA ASP A 74 -4.13 21.09 2.54
C ASP A 74 -3.69 20.04 1.49
N VAL A 75 -4.33 20.05 0.33
CA VAL A 75 -4.01 19.14 -0.77
C VAL A 75 -2.62 19.43 -1.30
N ALA A 76 -2.29 20.70 -1.54
CA ALA A 76 -0.97 21.11 -2.04
C ALA A 76 0.15 20.70 -1.07
N GLU A 77 -0.06 20.86 0.23
CA GLU A 77 0.91 20.48 1.25
C GLU A 77 1.13 18.96 1.30
N ALA A 78 0.05 18.19 1.23
CA ALA A 78 0.16 16.73 1.19
C ALA A 78 0.93 16.26 -0.05
N LEU A 79 0.72 16.89 -1.19
CA LEU A 79 1.46 16.59 -2.41
C LEU A 79 2.95 16.96 -2.27
N ARG A 80 3.27 18.09 -1.67
CA ARG A 80 4.66 18.49 -1.41
C ARG A 80 5.37 17.47 -0.52
N SER A 81 4.66 16.91 0.46
CA SER A 81 5.24 15.93 1.40
C SER A 81 5.74 14.65 0.74
N VAL A 82 5.22 14.31 -0.43
CA VAL A 82 5.67 13.13 -1.20
C VAL A 82 6.50 13.53 -2.43
N GLY A 83 6.88 14.79 -2.55
CA GLY A 83 7.81 15.26 -3.58
C GLY A 83 7.19 16.01 -4.74
N PHE A 84 5.88 16.25 -4.74
CA PHE A 84 5.24 17.11 -5.75
C PHE A 84 5.37 18.57 -5.33
N ASP A 85 6.40 19.25 -5.83
CA ASP A 85 6.53 20.70 -5.62
C ASP A 85 5.44 21.46 -6.39
N ASP A 86 5.37 22.78 -6.17
CA ASP A 86 4.30 23.59 -6.76
C ASP A 86 4.30 23.55 -8.30
N GLU A 87 5.49 23.51 -8.91
CA GLU A 87 5.64 23.38 -10.36
C GLU A 87 5.12 22.03 -10.85
N LYS A 88 5.51 20.94 -10.20
CA LYS A 88 5.09 19.60 -10.59
C LYS A 88 3.59 19.38 -10.42
N GLN A 89 2.96 20.01 -9.44
CA GLN A 89 1.51 19.95 -9.23
C GLN A 89 0.72 20.51 -10.42
N GLN A 90 1.32 21.34 -11.24
CA GLN A 90 0.69 21.92 -12.42
C GLN A 90 0.90 21.08 -13.70
N THR A 91 1.68 20.01 -13.61
CA THR A 91 1.89 19.11 -14.75
C THR A 91 0.73 18.13 -14.92
N PRO A 92 0.51 17.61 -16.16
CA PRO A 92 -0.59 16.67 -16.40
C PRO A 92 -0.44 15.37 -15.63
N VAL A 93 -1.51 14.89 -15.02
CA VAL A 93 -1.51 13.64 -14.24
C VAL A 93 -1.14 12.44 -15.11
N GLY A 94 -1.50 12.44 -16.38
CA GLY A 94 -1.18 11.37 -17.31
C GLY A 94 0.30 11.24 -17.66
N SER A 95 1.11 12.26 -17.37
CA SER A 95 2.56 12.24 -17.63
C SER A 95 3.37 11.51 -16.57
N LEU A 96 2.74 11.09 -15.47
CA LEU A 96 3.44 10.49 -14.33
C LEU A 96 3.92 9.07 -14.65
N SER A 97 5.17 8.78 -14.22
CA SER A 97 5.69 7.41 -14.17
C SER A 97 4.97 6.58 -13.11
N GLY A 98 5.18 5.27 -13.12
CA GLY A 98 4.60 4.38 -12.11
C GLY A 98 4.96 4.77 -10.68
N GLY A 99 6.22 5.16 -10.44
CA GLY A 99 6.66 5.60 -9.12
C GLY A 99 5.97 6.88 -8.65
N TRP A 100 5.80 7.84 -9.55
CA TRP A 100 5.08 9.07 -9.22
C TRP A 100 3.58 8.84 -9.02
N LYS A 101 2.98 7.93 -9.80
CA LYS A 101 1.58 7.51 -9.57
C LYS A 101 1.39 6.91 -8.19
N MET A 102 2.33 6.08 -7.74
CA MET A 102 2.29 5.51 -6.39
C MET A 102 2.36 6.59 -5.31
N LYS A 103 3.26 7.57 -5.47
CA LYS A 103 3.35 8.72 -4.55
C LYS A 103 2.05 9.50 -4.49
N LEU A 104 1.42 9.72 -5.65
CA LEU A 104 0.12 10.41 -5.72
C LEU A 104 -0.97 9.64 -4.98
N GLU A 105 -1.07 8.33 -5.19
CA GLU A 105 -2.07 7.49 -4.53
C GLU A 105 -1.89 7.47 -3.01
N LEU A 106 -0.65 7.43 -2.54
CA LEU A 106 -0.36 7.49 -1.10
C LEU A 106 -0.74 8.85 -0.49
N ALA A 107 -0.45 9.95 -1.19
CA ALA A 107 -0.86 11.28 -0.73
C ALA A 107 -2.39 11.39 -0.64
N ARG A 108 -3.11 10.86 -1.63
CA ARG A 108 -4.58 10.82 -1.60
C ARG A 108 -5.11 10.00 -0.43
N ALA A 109 -4.55 8.82 -0.19
CA ALA A 109 -4.95 7.97 0.92
C ALA A 109 -4.76 8.67 2.27
N MET A 110 -3.64 9.38 2.44
CA MET A 110 -3.37 10.14 3.66
C MET A 110 -4.33 11.32 3.82
N LEU A 111 -4.68 12.00 2.74
CA LEU A 111 -5.68 13.08 2.75
C LEU A 111 -7.07 12.57 3.12
N ILE A 112 -7.44 11.39 2.63
CA ILE A 112 -8.69 10.72 3.02
C ILE A 112 -8.68 10.39 4.52
N GLY A 113 -7.51 10.26 5.11
CA GLY A 113 -7.35 9.93 6.53
C GLY A 113 -7.33 8.43 6.79
N ALA A 114 -6.62 7.68 5.94
CA ALA A 114 -6.51 6.23 6.09
C ALA A 114 -5.92 5.84 7.44
N ASP A 115 -6.59 4.98 8.16
CA ASP A 115 -6.08 4.30 9.35
C ASP A 115 -5.40 2.99 8.96
N ILE A 116 -5.92 2.34 7.94
CA ILE A 116 -5.38 1.11 7.37
C ILE A 116 -5.19 1.31 5.87
N LEU A 117 -3.98 1.04 5.39
CA LEU A 117 -3.64 0.99 3.97
C LEU A 117 -3.60 -0.46 3.50
N LEU A 118 -4.29 -0.74 2.41
CA LEU A 118 -4.20 -2.02 1.72
C LEU A 118 -3.42 -1.81 0.43
N LEU A 119 -2.29 -2.50 0.29
CA LEU A 119 -1.41 -2.39 -0.87
C LEU A 119 -1.40 -3.72 -1.63
N ASP A 120 -1.91 -3.70 -2.86
CA ASP A 120 -1.93 -4.87 -3.73
C ASP A 120 -0.88 -4.72 -4.82
N GLU A 121 0.18 -5.54 -4.74
CA GLU A 121 1.32 -5.52 -5.66
C GLU A 121 1.90 -4.10 -5.87
N PRO A 122 2.28 -3.41 -4.79
CA PRO A 122 2.63 -1.99 -4.88
C PRO A 122 3.94 -1.72 -5.62
N THR A 123 4.82 -2.71 -5.77
CA THR A 123 6.10 -2.55 -6.46
C THR A 123 6.03 -2.85 -7.94
N ASN A 124 4.89 -3.33 -8.45
CA ASN A 124 4.73 -3.58 -9.88
C ASN A 124 4.95 -2.29 -10.69
N HIS A 125 5.76 -2.40 -11.74
CA HIS A 125 6.11 -1.30 -12.63
C HIS A 125 6.89 -0.15 -11.98
N LEU A 126 7.49 -0.37 -10.81
CA LEU A 126 8.36 0.61 -10.16
C LEU A 126 9.83 0.30 -10.44
N ASP A 127 10.62 1.34 -10.64
CA ASP A 127 12.08 1.22 -10.70
C ASP A 127 12.66 1.04 -9.29
N VAL A 128 13.96 0.74 -9.22
CA VAL A 128 14.65 0.46 -7.94
C VAL A 128 14.56 1.65 -6.98
N GLN A 129 14.71 2.87 -7.49
CA GLN A 129 14.65 4.07 -6.65
C GLN A 129 13.26 4.30 -6.07
N SER A 130 12.23 4.06 -6.88
CA SER A 130 10.84 4.18 -6.44
C SER A 130 10.48 3.13 -5.39
N VAL A 131 10.98 1.91 -5.54
CA VAL A 131 10.78 0.85 -4.54
C VAL A 131 11.44 1.24 -3.22
N LYS A 132 12.67 1.76 -3.25
CA LYS A 132 13.34 2.23 -2.03
C LYS A 132 12.61 3.39 -1.37
N TRP A 133 12.12 4.31 -2.16
CA TRP A 133 11.31 5.41 -1.64
C TRP A 133 10.06 4.90 -0.92
N LEU A 134 9.37 3.94 -1.54
CA LEU A 134 8.17 3.33 -0.95
C LEU A 134 8.48 2.60 0.35
N GLU A 135 9.57 1.82 0.39
CA GLU A 135 10.01 1.15 1.60
C GLU A 135 10.23 2.14 2.75
N ASN A 136 10.98 3.21 2.47
CA ASN A 136 11.27 4.24 3.47
C ASN A 136 10.00 4.97 3.92
N TYR A 137 9.10 5.27 3.00
CA TYR A 137 7.83 5.91 3.30
C TYR A 137 7.00 5.07 4.25
N LEU A 138 6.84 3.78 3.97
CA LEU A 138 6.03 2.89 4.79
C LEU A 138 6.64 2.66 6.18
N VAL A 139 7.94 2.49 6.25
CA VAL A 139 8.64 2.30 7.53
C VAL A 139 8.57 3.56 8.40
N SER A 140 8.58 4.75 7.78
CA SER A 140 8.57 6.03 8.49
C SER A 140 7.18 6.44 8.99
N ASN A 141 6.10 5.95 8.36
CA ASN A 141 4.73 6.35 8.70
C ASN A 141 4.10 5.39 9.71
N THR A 142 4.46 5.55 10.97
CA THR A 142 4.03 4.67 12.06
C THR A 142 2.61 4.95 12.55
N ASN A 143 1.93 5.94 12.01
CA ASN A 143 0.54 6.27 12.36
C ASN A 143 -0.49 5.43 11.57
N VAL A 144 -0.04 4.71 10.57
CA VAL A 144 -0.89 3.95 9.66
C VAL A 144 -0.52 2.47 9.75
N THR A 145 -1.55 1.63 9.82
CA THR A 145 -1.39 0.18 9.72
C THR A 145 -1.41 -0.22 8.24
N VAL A 146 -0.50 -1.08 7.82
CA VAL A 146 -0.36 -1.46 6.42
C VAL A 146 -0.52 -2.95 6.25
N LEU A 147 -1.32 -3.35 5.27
CA LEU A 147 -1.49 -4.73 4.84
C LEU A 147 -1.04 -4.83 3.38
N ILE A 148 -0.08 -5.71 3.11
CA ILE A 148 0.60 -5.77 1.81
C ILE A 148 0.47 -7.16 1.22
N VAL A 149 0.03 -7.23 -0.04
CA VAL A 149 0.17 -8.43 -0.89
C VAL A 149 1.21 -8.11 -1.95
N SER A 150 2.27 -8.89 -2.01
CA SER A 150 3.34 -8.69 -3.01
C SER A 150 4.07 -10.00 -3.30
N HIS A 151 4.56 -10.15 -4.53
CA HIS A 151 5.48 -11.21 -4.92
C HIS A 151 6.95 -10.77 -4.79
N ASP A 152 7.19 -9.53 -4.42
CA ASP A 152 8.53 -8.99 -4.20
C ASP A 152 9.03 -9.35 -2.81
N SER A 153 9.82 -10.41 -2.72
CA SER A 153 10.33 -10.94 -1.45
C SER A 153 11.19 -9.93 -0.70
N SER A 154 12.06 -9.22 -1.41
CA SER A 154 12.93 -8.20 -0.81
C SER A 154 12.12 -7.06 -0.21
N PHE A 155 11.09 -6.62 -0.90
CA PHE A 155 10.20 -5.58 -0.42
C PHE A 155 9.50 -5.99 0.88
N LEU A 156 8.91 -7.19 0.90
CA LEU A 156 8.27 -7.72 2.09
C LEU A 156 9.24 -7.87 3.26
N ASP A 157 10.45 -8.33 2.98
CA ASP A 157 11.47 -8.51 3.99
C ASP A 157 11.93 -7.19 4.61
N ASN A 158 12.03 -6.14 3.80
CA ASN A 158 12.49 -4.82 4.24
C ASN A 158 11.41 -4.02 4.98
N VAL A 159 10.14 -4.27 4.72
CA VAL A 159 9.03 -3.43 5.19
C VAL A 159 8.23 -4.08 6.32
N CYS A 160 7.99 -5.38 6.26
CA CYS A 160 7.04 -6.03 7.15
C CYS A 160 7.56 -6.21 8.56
N THR A 161 6.73 -5.88 9.55
CA THR A 161 6.96 -6.18 10.97
C THR A 161 6.38 -7.51 11.36
N GLU A 162 5.31 -7.93 10.70
CA GLU A 162 4.65 -9.22 10.89
C GLU A 162 4.26 -9.82 9.55
N ILE A 163 4.08 -11.13 9.55
CA ILE A 163 3.56 -11.88 8.41
C ILE A 163 2.22 -12.50 8.78
N ILE A 164 1.25 -12.39 7.88
CA ILE A 164 -0.02 -13.10 7.98
C ILE A 164 0.01 -14.22 6.95
N HIS A 165 0.03 -15.46 7.42
CA HIS A 165 -0.01 -16.62 6.54
C HIS A 165 -1.47 -17.04 6.32
N TYR A 166 -1.92 -16.93 5.06
CA TYR A 166 -3.26 -17.33 4.65
C TYR A 166 -3.23 -18.77 4.12
N GLU A 167 -3.76 -19.68 4.91
CA GLU A 167 -3.76 -21.12 4.63
C GLU A 167 -5.07 -21.73 5.12
N HIS A 168 -5.69 -22.58 4.30
CA HIS A 168 -6.95 -23.27 4.64
C HIS A 168 -8.06 -22.31 5.11
N LYS A 169 -8.18 -21.15 4.44
CA LYS A 169 -9.15 -20.09 4.78
C LYS A 169 -8.97 -19.51 6.19
N LYS A 170 -7.80 -19.70 6.78
CA LYS A 170 -7.44 -19.15 8.09
C LYS A 170 -6.22 -18.24 7.98
N LEU A 171 -6.18 -17.24 8.86
CA LEU A 171 -5.09 -16.30 8.96
C LEU A 171 -4.27 -16.62 10.21
N LYS A 172 -2.99 -16.87 10.02
CA LYS A 172 -2.04 -17.08 11.12
C LYS A 172 -1.01 -15.96 11.14
N TYR A 173 -0.75 -15.44 12.32
CA TYR A 173 0.13 -14.28 12.52
C TYR A 173 1.50 -14.74 13.00
N TYR A 174 2.55 -14.19 12.40
CA TYR A 174 3.94 -14.45 12.77
C TYR A 174 4.66 -13.12 12.97
N HIS A 175 5.37 -12.97 14.08
CA HIS A 175 6.21 -11.80 14.35
C HIS A 175 7.45 -11.83 13.47
N GLY A 176 7.89 -10.65 13.03
CA GLY A 176 9.07 -10.51 12.24
C GLY A 176 8.78 -10.32 10.76
N ASN A 177 9.84 -10.23 9.98
CA ASN A 177 9.77 -10.06 8.53
C ASN A 177 9.64 -11.39 7.80
N LEU A 178 9.71 -11.34 6.46
CA LEU A 178 9.58 -12.53 5.63
C LEU A 178 10.69 -13.57 5.92
N SER A 179 11.93 -13.12 6.11
CA SER A 179 13.05 -14.01 6.43
C SER A 179 12.82 -14.77 7.74
N ALA A 180 12.31 -14.09 8.77
CA ALA A 180 11.98 -14.70 10.05
C ALA A 180 10.84 -15.72 9.90
N PHE A 181 9.83 -15.40 9.10
CA PHE A 181 8.72 -16.31 8.81
C PHE A 181 9.20 -17.59 8.11
N VAL A 182 10.05 -17.47 7.11
CA VAL A 182 10.58 -18.63 6.37
C VAL A 182 11.43 -19.53 7.26
N LYS A 183 12.15 -18.97 8.23
CA LYS A 183 12.89 -19.76 9.22
C LYS A 183 11.96 -20.61 10.10
N THR A 184 10.81 -20.07 10.46
CA THR A 184 9.79 -20.77 11.26
C THR A 184 9.01 -21.78 10.40
N ARG A 185 8.73 -21.44 9.16
CA ARG A 185 7.95 -22.24 8.22
C ARG A 185 8.74 -22.44 6.92
N PRO A 186 9.74 -23.35 6.90
CA PRO A 186 10.61 -23.55 5.72
C PRO A 186 9.88 -23.92 4.44
N GLU A 187 8.73 -24.57 4.54
CA GLU A 187 7.91 -24.94 3.38
C GLU A 187 7.39 -23.72 2.62
N ALA A 188 7.23 -22.59 3.28
CA ALA A 188 6.80 -21.35 2.66
C ALA A 188 7.85 -20.73 1.74
N LYS A 189 9.10 -21.23 1.77
CA LYS A 189 10.16 -20.79 0.86
C LYS A 189 9.78 -21.04 -0.60
N SER A 190 8.92 -22.02 -0.88
CA SER A 190 8.43 -22.28 -2.23
C SER A 190 7.53 -21.18 -2.76
N TYR A 191 6.94 -20.35 -1.90
CA TYR A 191 6.05 -19.26 -2.30
C TYR A 191 6.81 -18.04 -2.81
N TYR A 192 8.07 -17.88 -2.42
CA TYR A 192 8.87 -16.70 -2.70
C TYR A 192 10.30 -17.10 -3.02
N SER A 193 10.81 -16.60 -4.16
CA SER A 193 12.23 -16.63 -4.43
C SER A 193 12.87 -15.53 -3.58
N LEU A 194 13.31 -15.87 -2.38
CA LEU A 194 14.19 -14.97 -1.65
C LEU A 194 15.47 -14.89 -2.47
N ALA A 195 15.82 -13.69 -2.92
CA ALA A 195 17.09 -13.49 -3.59
C ALA A 195 18.18 -14.08 -2.69
N ALA A 196 19.03 -14.91 -3.29
CA ALA A 196 20.15 -15.47 -2.54
C ALA A 196 20.91 -14.29 -1.94
N THR A 197 20.90 -14.21 -0.64
CA THR A 197 21.79 -13.31 0.08
C THR A 197 23.19 -13.79 -0.18
N THR A 198 23.84 -13.16 -1.14
CA THR A 198 25.30 -13.29 -1.31
C THR A 198 25.97 -12.61 -0.15
#